data_e2973f085e2a533b39233c94f0811cf9
#
_entry.id   e2973f085e2a533b39233c94f0811cf9
#
_cell.length_a   1.000
_cell.length_b   1.000
_cell.length_c   1.000
_cell.angle_alpha   90.00
_cell.angle_beta   90.00
_cell.angle_gamma   90.00
#
_symmetry.space_group_name_H-M   'P 1'
#
loop_
_entity.id
_entity.type
_entity.pdbx_description
1 polymer ?
#
loop_
_entity_poly.entity_id
_entity_poly.type
_entity_poly.pdbx_seq_one_letter_code
_entity_poly.pdbx_strand_id
1 'polypeptide(L)'
;MSGGFLLTFLVFFFWSCSQDKEGVSAPSTCSTSPSSTVSFSRDIYPIIKNSCLSCHDAKNHFGGIVIDNYTQISESGKSGELYNSVYYPPSGNPPYMPKGAPLLKCEIALIEAWVKQGSLNN
;
A
#
# COMPACT_ATOMS: atom_id res chain seq x y z
N MET A 1 -53.54 33.43 43.06
CA MET A 1 -52.65 34.08 42.04
C MET A 1 -51.54 33.10 41.82
N SER A 2 -51.70 32.31 40.73
CA SER A 2 -50.85 31.18 40.41
C SER A 2 -49.99 31.58 39.23
N GLY A 3 -48.68 31.70 39.42
CA GLY A 3 -47.72 31.98 38.36
C GLY A 3 -47.02 30.67 37.95
N GLY A 4 -47.49 30.09 36.87
CA GLY A 4 -46.87 28.95 36.25
C GLY A 4 -45.58 29.34 35.54
N PHE A 5 -44.47 28.82 36.01
CA PHE A 5 -43.15 28.98 35.37
C PHE A 5 -42.94 27.86 34.38
N LEU A 6 -43.11 28.18 33.12
CA LEU A 6 -42.92 27.22 32.00
C LEU A 6 -41.42 27.09 31.74
N LEU A 7 -40.82 26.01 32.22
CA LEU A 7 -39.41 25.71 31.99
C LEU A 7 -39.27 25.10 30.60
N THR A 8 -38.85 25.92 29.61
CA THR A 8 -38.56 25.48 28.25
C THR A 8 -37.20 24.78 28.25
N PHE A 9 -37.21 23.45 28.16
CA PHE A 9 -36.01 22.63 28.04
C PHE A 9 -35.47 22.77 26.60
N LEU A 10 -34.43 23.56 26.44
CA LEU A 10 -33.71 23.74 25.18
C LEU A 10 -32.78 22.55 25.00
N VAL A 11 -33.22 21.58 24.22
CA VAL A 11 -32.39 20.44 23.83
C VAL A 11 -31.39 20.91 22.78
N PHE A 12 -30.16 21.14 23.20
CA PHE A 12 -29.05 21.34 22.26
C PHE A 12 -28.66 20.00 21.67
N PHE A 13 -29.07 19.78 20.45
CA PHE A 13 -28.48 18.73 19.60
C PHE A 13 -27.07 19.16 19.26
N PHE A 14 -26.07 18.62 19.97
CA PHE A 14 -24.70 18.66 19.53
C PHE A 14 -24.56 17.73 18.32
N TRP A 15 -24.64 18.31 17.13
CA TRP A 15 -24.19 17.65 15.91
C TRP A 15 -22.66 17.58 15.99
N SER A 16 -22.14 16.45 16.48
CA SER A 16 -20.72 16.14 16.40
C SER A 16 -20.40 15.83 14.94
N CYS A 17 -19.93 16.83 14.20
CA CYS A 17 -19.24 16.61 12.93
C CYS A 17 -17.88 15.98 13.28
N SER A 18 -17.76 14.66 13.14
CA SER A 18 -16.47 14.00 12.99
C SER A 18 -15.87 14.46 11.67
N GLN A 19 -15.04 15.48 11.72
CA GLN A 19 -14.16 15.80 10.61
C GLN A 19 -13.02 14.78 10.63
N ASP A 20 -13.14 13.75 9.82
CA ASP A 20 -12.00 13.02 9.35
C ASP A 20 -11.14 14.01 8.57
N LYS A 21 -10.06 14.46 9.20
CA LYS A 21 -9.02 15.21 8.50
C LYS A 21 -8.37 14.25 7.54
N GLU A 22 -8.86 14.23 6.32
CA GLU A 22 -8.09 13.74 5.19
C GLU A 22 -6.88 14.67 5.05
N GLY A 23 -5.82 14.32 5.74
CA GLY A 23 -4.50 14.81 5.40
C GLY A 23 -4.26 14.40 3.96
N VAL A 24 -3.82 15.33 3.11
CA VAL A 24 -3.32 15.07 1.78
C VAL A 24 -2.13 14.12 1.94
N SER A 25 -2.45 12.85 2.06
CA SER A 25 -1.51 11.75 2.00
C SER A 25 -1.29 11.47 0.52
N ALA A 26 -0.05 11.42 0.10
CA ALA A 26 0.33 10.78 -1.16
C ALA A 26 -0.51 9.51 -1.35
N PRO A 27 -0.88 9.12 -2.57
CA PRO A 27 -1.76 8.00 -2.78
C PRO A 27 -1.16 6.78 -2.10
N SER A 28 -1.63 6.51 -0.89
CA SER A 28 -1.29 5.29 -0.18
C SER A 28 -2.03 4.17 -0.91
N THR A 29 -1.30 3.47 -1.75
CA THR A 29 -1.71 2.26 -2.47
C THR A 29 -2.19 1.14 -1.52
N CYS A 30 -2.24 1.41 -0.26
CA CYS A 30 -2.53 0.48 0.82
C CYS A 30 -4.00 0.42 1.25
N SER A 31 -4.94 0.66 0.38
CA SER A 31 -6.36 0.47 0.69
C SER A 31 -6.86 -0.87 0.17
N THR A 32 -6.34 -1.98 0.69
CA THR A 32 -6.90 -3.28 0.33
C THR A 32 -7.31 -4.07 1.55
N SER A 33 -8.59 -4.38 1.59
CA SER A 33 -9.08 -5.51 2.33
C SER A 33 -8.45 -6.78 1.73
N PRO A 34 -7.89 -7.71 2.52
CA PRO A 34 -7.22 -8.92 2.03
C PRO A 34 -8.13 -9.89 1.25
N SER A 35 -9.37 -9.52 1.04
CA SER A 35 -10.40 -10.31 0.32
C SER A 35 -10.56 -9.94 -1.15
N SER A 36 -9.87 -8.94 -1.67
CA SER A 36 -10.02 -8.53 -3.07
C SER A 36 -8.87 -9.03 -3.94
N THR A 37 -9.16 -9.31 -5.22
CA THR A 37 -8.13 -9.61 -6.21
C THR A 37 -7.20 -8.40 -6.36
N VAL A 38 -5.92 -8.62 -6.14
CA VAL A 38 -4.90 -7.58 -6.31
C VAL A 38 -4.66 -7.35 -7.79
N SER A 39 -4.75 -6.11 -8.22
CA SER A 39 -4.54 -5.72 -9.62
C SER A 39 -3.09 -5.31 -9.86
N PHE A 40 -2.49 -5.83 -10.93
CA PHE A 40 -1.15 -5.40 -11.33
C PHE A 40 -1.12 -3.90 -11.61
N SER A 41 -2.02 -3.42 -12.46
CA SER A 41 -2.01 -2.03 -12.92
C SER A 41 -2.30 -1.01 -11.83
N ARG A 42 -3.22 -1.34 -10.92
CA ARG A 42 -3.67 -0.41 -9.87
C ARG A 42 -2.86 -0.52 -8.59
N ASP A 43 -2.49 -1.73 -8.18
CA ASP A 43 -1.97 -1.99 -6.84
C ASP A 43 -0.46 -2.28 -6.84
N ILE A 44 0.06 -3.01 -7.84
CA ILE A 44 1.46 -3.47 -7.86
C ILE A 44 2.36 -2.50 -8.63
N TYR A 45 1.99 -2.15 -9.86
CA TYR A 45 2.84 -1.31 -10.69
C TYR A 45 3.19 0.06 -10.06
N PRO A 46 2.29 0.75 -9.35
CA PRO A 46 2.66 1.96 -8.64
C PRO A 46 3.73 1.76 -7.56
N ILE A 47 3.70 0.64 -6.83
CA ILE A 47 4.73 0.29 -5.84
C ILE A 47 6.07 0.11 -6.54
N ILE A 48 6.11 -0.71 -7.60
CA ILE A 48 7.33 -0.95 -8.39
C ILE A 48 7.88 0.35 -8.95
N LYS A 49 7.02 1.16 -9.58
CA LYS A 49 7.40 2.44 -10.19
C LYS A 49 8.04 3.38 -9.19
N ASN A 50 7.45 3.52 -8.03
CA ASN A 50 7.88 4.50 -7.03
C ASN A 50 9.10 4.04 -6.22
N SER A 51 9.26 2.72 -6.01
CA SER A 51 10.23 2.19 -5.07
C SER A 51 11.36 1.38 -5.71
N CYS A 52 11.22 0.95 -6.96
CA CYS A 52 12.17 0.02 -7.59
C CYS A 52 12.83 0.58 -8.84
N LEU A 53 12.06 1.26 -9.73
CA LEU A 53 12.54 1.62 -11.08
C LEU A 53 13.67 2.62 -11.08
N SER A 54 13.86 3.43 -10.04
CA SER A 54 15.01 4.35 -9.96
C SER A 54 16.36 3.63 -10.02
N CYS A 55 16.38 2.34 -9.64
CA CYS A 55 17.58 1.51 -9.61
C CYS A 55 17.51 0.29 -10.55
N HIS A 56 16.31 -0.14 -10.94
CA HIS A 56 16.07 -1.39 -11.66
C HIS A 56 15.32 -1.20 -12.98
N ASP A 57 15.55 -0.08 -13.66
CA ASP A 57 15.09 0.15 -15.02
C ASP A 57 16.17 -0.26 -16.06
N ALA A 58 15.83 -0.20 -17.33
CA ALA A 58 16.77 -0.55 -18.42
C ALA A 58 18.04 0.31 -18.44
N LYS A 59 18.01 1.51 -17.85
CA LYS A 59 19.16 2.44 -17.77
C LYS A 59 20.02 2.18 -16.51
N ASN A 60 19.34 1.95 -15.37
CA ASN A 60 19.97 1.86 -14.04
C ASN A 60 19.84 0.42 -13.50
N HIS A 61 20.24 -0.57 -14.25
CA HIS A 61 20.09 -2.01 -13.93
C HIS A 61 21.06 -2.47 -12.83
N PHE A 62 20.98 -1.89 -11.64
CA PHE A 62 21.84 -2.27 -10.51
C PHE A 62 21.69 -3.76 -10.18
N GLY A 63 22.83 -4.44 -10.07
CA GLY A 63 22.86 -5.89 -9.87
C GLY A 63 22.45 -6.70 -11.10
N GLY A 64 22.35 -6.08 -12.29
CA GLY A 64 21.88 -6.73 -13.50
C GLY A 64 20.38 -6.99 -13.56
N ILE A 65 19.62 -6.39 -12.64
CA ILE A 65 18.17 -6.61 -12.51
C ILE A 65 17.42 -5.48 -13.22
N VAL A 66 16.51 -5.86 -14.13
CA VAL A 66 15.58 -4.97 -14.82
C VAL A 66 14.16 -5.47 -14.59
N ILE A 67 13.31 -4.60 -14.04
CA ILE A 67 11.89 -4.89 -13.76
C ILE A 67 11.01 -3.71 -14.19
N ASP A 68 11.18 -3.23 -15.41
CA ASP A 68 10.50 -2.03 -15.91
C ASP A 68 9.20 -2.31 -16.69
N ASN A 69 8.89 -3.57 -16.94
CA ASN A 69 7.67 -3.97 -17.62
C ASN A 69 7.01 -5.18 -16.93
N TYR A 70 5.72 -5.42 -17.28
CA TYR A 70 4.95 -6.50 -16.68
C TYR A 70 5.64 -7.86 -16.77
N THR A 71 6.19 -8.23 -17.91
CA THR A 71 6.80 -9.56 -18.09
C THR A 71 7.90 -9.81 -17.09
N GLN A 72 8.85 -8.90 -16.95
CA GLN A 72 9.96 -9.00 -16.00
C GLN A 72 9.49 -9.00 -14.54
N ILE A 73 8.54 -8.10 -14.21
CA ILE A 73 7.96 -8.04 -12.86
C ILE A 73 7.23 -9.35 -12.54
N SER A 74 6.45 -9.88 -13.48
CA SER A 74 5.70 -11.14 -13.32
C SER A 74 6.62 -12.35 -13.18
N GLU A 75 7.70 -12.42 -13.93
CA GLU A 75 8.72 -13.48 -13.83
C GLU A 75 9.38 -13.44 -12.45
N SER A 76 9.79 -12.26 -11.97
CA SER A 76 10.34 -12.09 -10.64
C SER A 76 9.32 -12.42 -9.53
N GLY A 77 8.05 -12.12 -9.76
CA GLY A 77 6.97 -12.53 -8.86
C GLY A 77 6.80 -14.05 -8.82
N LYS A 78 6.72 -14.71 -9.97
CA LYS A 78 6.54 -16.18 -10.09
C LYS A 78 7.73 -16.97 -9.55
N SER A 79 8.95 -16.45 -9.71
CA SER A 79 10.15 -17.07 -9.12
C SER A 79 10.22 -16.87 -7.60
N GLY A 80 9.43 -15.96 -7.04
CA GLY A 80 9.47 -15.57 -5.63
C GLY A 80 10.53 -14.53 -5.29
N GLU A 81 11.39 -14.16 -6.23
CA GLU A 81 12.48 -13.19 -6.00
C GLU A 81 11.94 -11.83 -5.57
N LEU A 82 10.87 -11.35 -6.24
CA LEU A 82 10.27 -10.06 -5.92
C LEU A 82 9.83 -10.00 -4.44
N TYR A 83 9.06 -10.98 -3.99
CA TYR A 83 8.60 -11.00 -2.61
C TYR A 83 9.75 -11.19 -1.62
N ASN A 84 10.66 -12.12 -1.89
CA ASN A 84 11.80 -12.38 -1.00
C ASN A 84 12.73 -11.18 -0.87
N SER A 85 12.85 -10.35 -1.92
CA SER A 85 13.67 -9.14 -1.86
C SER A 85 13.11 -8.05 -0.97
N VAL A 86 11.78 -7.98 -0.80
CA VAL A 86 11.09 -6.96 0.01
C VAL A 86 10.59 -7.47 1.35
N TYR A 87 10.67 -8.78 1.59
CA TYR A 87 10.25 -9.37 2.85
C TYR A 87 11.30 -9.16 3.94
N TYR A 88 10.89 -8.59 5.07
CA TYR A 88 11.72 -8.29 6.23
C TYR A 88 11.42 -9.27 7.36
N PRO A 89 12.12 -10.39 7.51
CA PRO A 89 11.92 -11.29 8.63
C PRO A 89 12.37 -10.64 9.95
N PRO A 90 11.79 -11.00 11.09
CA PRO A 90 12.14 -10.44 12.39
C PRO A 90 13.62 -10.62 12.78
N SER A 91 14.28 -11.65 12.24
CA SER A 91 15.70 -11.96 12.49
C SER A 91 16.67 -11.14 11.65
N GLY A 92 16.19 -10.26 10.83
CA GLY A 92 16.85 -9.23 10.05
C GLY A 92 18.27 -9.50 9.58
N ASN A 93 18.45 -10.05 8.39
CA ASN A 93 19.73 -9.99 7.72
C ASN A 93 19.55 -9.51 6.28
N PRO A 94 20.24 -8.43 5.84
CA PRO A 94 20.10 -7.87 4.49
C PRO A 94 20.74 -8.75 3.41
N PRO A 95 20.36 -8.57 2.16
CA PRO A 95 20.00 -7.28 1.55
C PRO A 95 18.52 -7.17 1.21
N TYR A 96 17.83 -6.31 1.93
CA TYR A 96 16.44 -5.97 1.62
C TYR A 96 16.33 -4.85 0.61
N MET A 97 15.28 -4.90 -0.19
CA MET A 97 14.92 -3.85 -1.14
C MET A 97 13.63 -3.14 -0.68
N PRO A 98 13.48 -1.86 -0.96
CA PRO A 98 14.47 -0.93 -1.51
C PRO A 98 15.59 -0.58 -0.52
N LYS A 99 16.77 -0.29 -1.06
CA LYS A 99 17.88 0.23 -0.23
C LYS A 99 17.52 1.61 0.32
N GLY A 100 17.66 1.80 1.61
CA GLY A 100 17.46 3.09 2.29
C GLY A 100 16.11 3.28 2.96
N ALA A 101 15.01 2.82 2.40
CA ALA A 101 13.69 2.90 3.04
C ALA A 101 12.86 1.65 2.72
N PRO A 102 12.45 0.87 3.73
CA PRO A 102 11.60 -0.30 3.50
C PRO A 102 10.23 0.10 2.96
N LEU A 103 9.61 -0.80 2.21
CA LEU A 103 8.20 -0.68 1.84
C LEU A 103 7.31 -0.67 3.10
N LEU A 104 6.14 -0.09 2.98
CA LEU A 104 5.11 -0.19 4.00
C LEU A 104 4.66 -1.65 4.14
N LYS A 105 4.27 -2.05 5.34
CA LYS A 105 3.79 -3.43 5.58
C LYS A 105 2.63 -3.83 4.67
N CYS A 106 1.76 -2.88 4.34
CA CYS A 106 0.64 -3.11 3.44
C CYS A 106 1.09 -3.26 1.97
N GLU A 107 2.14 -2.56 1.52
CA GLU A 107 2.71 -2.74 0.18
C GLU A 107 3.35 -4.13 0.04
N ILE A 108 4.06 -4.59 1.07
CA ILE A 108 4.61 -5.94 1.12
C ILE A 108 3.49 -6.99 1.07
N ALA A 109 2.41 -6.78 1.82
CA ALA A 109 1.25 -7.66 1.81
C ALA A 109 0.53 -7.69 0.45
N LEU A 110 0.47 -6.57 -0.27
CA LEU A 110 -0.05 -6.52 -1.64
C LEU A 110 0.81 -7.34 -2.61
N ILE A 111 2.13 -7.17 -2.55
CA ILE A 111 3.06 -7.94 -3.37
C ILE A 111 2.92 -9.44 -3.07
N GLU A 112 2.87 -9.82 -1.80
CA GLU A 112 2.66 -11.21 -1.37
C GLU A 112 1.35 -11.79 -1.93
N ALA A 113 0.25 -11.07 -1.79
CA ALA A 113 -1.05 -11.50 -2.28
C ALA A 113 -1.07 -11.64 -3.80
N TRP A 114 -0.48 -10.69 -4.53
CA TRP A 114 -0.39 -10.75 -5.99
C TRP A 114 0.46 -11.93 -6.48
N VAL A 115 1.58 -12.18 -5.84
CA VAL A 115 2.43 -13.35 -6.13
C VAL A 115 1.66 -14.64 -5.89
N LYS A 116 0.95 -14.78 -4.76
CA LYS A 116 0.10 -15.94 -4.45
C LYS A 116 -1.05 -16.14 -5.45
N GLN A 117 -1.54 -15.06 -6.05
CA GLN A 117 -2.58 -15.08 -7.09
C GLN A 117 -2.02 -15.42 -8.49
N GLY A 118 -0.73 -15.70 -8.62
CA GLY A 118 -0.07 -16.10 -9.87
C GLY A 118 0.51 -14.95 -10.68
N SER A 119 0.70 -13.79 -10.08
CA SER A 119 1.32 -12.61 -10.71
C SER A 119 0.57 -12.20 -11.98
N LEU A 120 -0.74 -12.03 -11.89
CA LEU A 120 -1.63 -11.77 -13.02
C LEU A 120 -1.46 -10.36 -13.60
N ASN A 121 -1.69 -10.22 -14.91
CA ASN A 121 -1.78 -8.94 -15.62
C ASN A 121 -3.24 -8.47 -15.67
N ASN A 122 -3.69 -7.72 -14.70
CA ASN A 122 -5.08 -7.30 -14.54
C ASN A 122 -5.20 -5.83 -14.07
#